data_77ff51b277f52e050006cb1713c1c572
#
_entry.id   77ff51b277f52e050006cb1713c1c572
#
_cell.length_a   1.000
_cell.length_b   1.000
_cell.length_c   1.000
_cell.angle_alpha   90.00
_cell.angle_beta   90.00
_cell.angle_gamma   90.00
#
_symmetry.space_group_name_H-M   'P 1'
#
loop_
_entity.id
_entity.type
_entity.pdbx_description
1 polymer ?
#
loop_
_entity_poly.entity_id
_entity_poly.type
_entity_poly.pdbx_seq_one_letter_code
_entity_poly.pdbx_strand_id
1 'polypeptide(L)'
;MLPNFENARVLVVGDIMLDRYWFGEVSRISPEAPVPVVHVSRTEERPGGAANVARNAAAQGAPVSLLSVAGKDEAGDSLARLLHNENVNVVLHRDAGLNTTIKLRVIGRQQQLLRIDFETSPSHEVLLSKLADFEKMLADADVVILSDYGKGGLT
;
A
#
# COMPACT_ATOMS: atom_id res chain seq x y z
N MET A 1 21.39 -23.82 0.55
CA MET A 1 21.76 -22.57 1.27
C MET A 1 20.93 -21.46 0.64
N LEU A 2 20.16 -20.71 1.44
CA LEU A 2 19.42 -19.55 0.91
C LEU A 2 20.41 -18.42 0.61
N PRO A 3 20.20 -17.63 -0.46
CA PRO A 3 21.04 -16.48 -0.75
C PRO A 3 20.94 -15.46 0.40
N ASN A 4 22.04 -14.76 0.68
CA ASN A 4 22.09 -13.67 1.65
C ASN A 4 21.90 -12.34 0.90
N PHE A 5 20.90 -11.56 1.30
CA PHE A 5 20.56 -10.27 0.68
C PHE A 5 20.95 -9.05 1.54
N GLU A 6 21.65 -9.25 2.68
CA GLU A 6 22.01 -8.16 3.61
C GLU A 6 22.82 -7.01 2.98
N ASN A 7 23.52 -7.29 1.90
CA ASN A 7 24.32 -6.30 1.17
C ASN A 7 23.64 -5.78 -0.12
N ALA A 8 22.45 -6.25 -0.46
CA ALA A 8 21.72 -5.83 -1.64
C ALA A 8 20.76 -4.69 -1.31
N ARG A 9 21.15 -3.45 -1.58
CA ARG A 9 20.31 -2.27 -1.38
C ARG A 9 19.21 -2.24 -2.44
N VAL A 10 17.98 -2.47 -2.01
CA VAL A 10 16.81 -2.58 -2.89
C VAL A 10 16.02 -1.28 -2.84
N LEU A 11 15.80 -0.68 -4.01
CA LEU A 11 14.88 0.44 -4.20
C LEU A 11 13.59 -0.08 -4.84
N VAL A 12 12.49 -0.01 -4.10
CA VAL A 12 11.15 -0.33 -4.62
C VAL A 12 10.45 0.98 -4.99
N VAL A 13 9.97 1.07 -6.23
CA VAL A 13 9.21 2.23 -6.71
C VAL A 13 7.91 1.75 -7.32
N GLY A 14 6.80 2.36 -6.97
CA GLY A 14 5.52 1.97 -7.57
C GLY A 14 4.29 2.40 -6.80
N ASP A 15 3.18 1.75 -7.14
CA ASP A 15 1.88 2.04 -6.56
C ASP A 15 1.70 1.35 -5.21
N ILE A 16 1.55 2.13 -4.15
CA ILE A 16 1.19 1.61 -2.84
C ILE A 16 -0.32 1.64 -2.65
N MET A 17 -0.82 0.76 -1.80
CA MET A 17 -2.21 0.71 -1.41
C MET A 17 -2.37 0.19 0.01
N LEU A 18 -3.46 0.55 0.65
CA LEU A 18 -3.85 0.01 1.94
C LEU A 18 -4.86 -1.11 1.72
N ASP A 19 -4.47 -2.33 2.03
CA ASP A 19 -5.39 -3.47 2.09
C ASP A 19 -6.09 -3.44 3.45
N ARG A 20 -7.37 -3.09 3.47
CA ARG A 20 -8.19 -3.00 4.67
C ARG A 20 -9.22 -4.13 4.70
N TYR A 21 -9.37 -4.76 5.85
CA TYR A 21 -10.29 -5.88 6.05
C TYR A 21 -11.24 -5.57 7.19
N TRP A 22 -12.52 -5.68 6.93
CA TRP A 22 -13.58 -5.64 7.92
C TRP A 22 -14.15 -7.04 8.10
N PHE A 23 -13.94 -7.62 9.27
CA PHE A 23 -14.48 -8.92 9.62
C PHE A 23 -15.72 -8.75 10.47
N GLY A 24 -16.78 -9.50 10.15
CA GLY A 24 -18.01 -9.39 10.90
C GLY A 24 -18.95 -10.56 10.71
N GLU A 25 -20.03 -10.52 11.46
CA GLU A 25 -21.11 -11.50 11.37
C GLU A 25 -22.24 -10.98 10.49
N VAL A 26 -22.87 -11.90 9.76
CA VAL A 26 -24.05 -11.64 8.94
C VAL A 26 -25.21 -12.41 9.55
N SER A 27 -26.05 -11.73 10.29
CA SER A 27 -27.17 -12.33 11.02
C SER A 27 -28.55 -11.91 10.49
N ARG A 28 -28.61 -10.87 9.67
CA ARG A 28 -29.89 -10.32 9.18
C ARG A 28 -29.76 -9.68 7.80
N ILE A 29 -30.88 -9.54 7.13
CA ILE A 29 -31.05 -8.72 5.93
C ILE A 29 -31.47 -7.31 6.35
N SER A 30 -31.00 -6.29 5.60
CA SER A 30 -31.38 -4.90 5.84
C SER A 30 -32.89 -4.70 5.62
N PRO A 31 -33.57 -3.89 6.47
CA PRO A 31 -34.95 -3.48 6.20
C PRO A 31 -35.07 -2.46 5.06
N GLU A 32 -33.96 -1.83 4.65
CA GLU A 32 -33.96 -0.79 3.61
C GLU A 32 -33.78 -1.36 2.19
N ALA A 33 -33.10 -2.53 2.07
CA ALA A 33 -32.84 -3.18 0.79
C ALA A 33 -32.53 -4.67 1.02
N PRO A 34 -32.70 -5.56 0.00
CA PRO A 34 -32.43 -7.00 0.13
C PRO A 34 -30.91 -7.29 0.14
N VAL A 35 -30.18 -6.67 1.06
CA VAL A 35 -28.73 -6.83 1.23
C VAL A 35 -28.39 -7.31 2.65
N PRO A 36 -27.34 -8.11 2.84
CA PRO A 36 -26.91 -8.54 4.16
C PRO A 36 -26.39 -7.36 4.99
N VAL A 37 -26.67 -7.37 6.28
CA VAL A 37 -26.05 -6.46 7.25
C VAL A 37 -24.86 -7.16 7.87
N VAL A 38 -23.68 -6.57 7.73
CA VAL A 38 -22.45 -7.04 8.36
C VAL A 38 -22.21 -6.25 9.64
N HIS A 39 -22.24 -6.93 10.78
CA HIS A 39 -21.87 -6.35 12.06
C HIS A 39 -20.36 -6.50 12.25
N VAL A 40 -19.60 -5.43 11.97
CA VAL A 40 -18.14 -5.45 12.01
C VAL A 40 -17.66 -5.60 13.45
N SER A 41 -16.88 -6.64 13.72
CA SER A 41 -16.29 -6.95 15.03
C SER A 41 -14.78 -6.74 15.09
N ARG A 42 -14.10 -6.77 13.94
CA ARG A 42 -12.64 -6.64 13.84
C ARG A 42 -12.25 -5.97 12.53
N THR A 43 -11.24 -5.11 12.60
CA THR A 43 -10.60 -4.51 11.43
C THR A 43 -9.12 -4.87 11.37
N GLU A 44 -8.59 -5.09 10.18
CA GLU A 44 -7.17 -5.29 9.92
C GLU A 44 -6.72 -4.41 8.77
N GLU A 45 -5.45 -3.98 8.82
CA GLU A 45 -4.80 -3.22 7.75
C GLU A 45 -3.46 -3.84 7.41
N ARG A 46 -3.14 -3.87 6.12
CA ARG A 46 -1.88 -4.41 5.60
C ARG A 46 -1.36 -3.54 4.48
N PRO A 47 -0.02 -3.37 4.37
CA PRO A 47 0.58 -2.74 3.21
C PRO A 47 0.35 -3.59 1.96
N GLY A 48 -0.16 -2.98 0.87
CA GLY A 48 -0.41 -3.63 -0.41
C GLY A 48 0.39 -3.00 -1.55
N GLY A 49 0.37 -3.63 -2.73
CA GLY A 49 1.13 -3.17 -3.89
C GLY A 49 2.63 -3.09 -3.65
N ALA A 50 3.26 -2.01 -4.09
CA ALA A 50 4.69 -1.77 -3.89
C ALA A 50 5.11 -1.80 -2.41
N ALA A 51 4.22 -1.40 -1.48
CA ALA A 51 4.47 -1.48 -0.06
C ALA A 51 4.62 -2.92 0.44
N ASN A 52 3.80 -3.86 -0.07
CA ASN A 52 3.98 -5.28 0.23
C ASN A 52 5.25 -5.86 -0.39
N VAL A 53 5.64 -5.42 -1.59
CA VAL A 53 6.91 -5.82 -2.22
C VAL A 53 8.09 -5.38 -1.36
N ALA A 54 8.11 -4.13 -0.91
CA ALA A 54 9.15 -3.59 -0.03
C ALA A 54 9.27 -4.38 1.28
N ARG A 55 8.13 -4.65 1.93
CA ARG A 55 8.07 -5.46 3.15
C ARG A 55 8.64 -6.86 2.95
N ASN A 56 8.27 -7.53 1.84
CA ASN A 56 8.74 -8.87 1.53
C ASN A 56 10.25 -8.90 1.27
N ALA A 57 10.80 -7.90 0.59
CA ALA A 57 12.24 -7.78 0.37
C ALA A 57 12.99 -7.54 1.70
N ALA A 58 12.47 -6.66 2.56
CA ALA A 58 13.04 -6.42 3.89
C ALA A 58 13.01 -7.67 4.78
N ALA A 59 11.94 -8.46 4.70
CA ALA A 59 11.84 -9.74 5.42
C ALA A 59 12.86 -10.80 4.96
N GLN A 60 13.44 -10.65 3.76
CA GLN A 60 14.57 -11.47 3.30
C GLN A 60 15.94 -10.95 3.78
N GLY A 61 15.98 -9.90 4.58
CA GLY A 61 17.19 -9.30 5.13
C GLY A 61 17.82 -8.19 4.29
N ALA A 62 17.22 -7.80 3.17
CA ALA A 62 17.74 -6.71 2.34
C ALA A 62 17.49 -5.33 2.99
N PRO A 63 18.44 -4.38 2.91
CA PRO A 63 18.15 -2.98 3.14
C PRO A 63 17.23 -2.45 2.04
N VAL A 64 16.03 -1.99 2.41
CA VAL A 64 15.00 -1.60 1.45
C VAL A 64 14.60 -0.14 1.62
N SER A 65 14.56 0.58 0.52
CA SER A 65 13.91 1.88 0.40
C SER A 65 12.68 1.77 -0.50
N LEU A 66 11.58 2.41 -0.08
CA LEU A 66 10.34 2.50 -0.85
C LEU A 66 10.09 3.95 -1.24
N LEU A 67 9.95 4.21 -2.52
CA LEU A 67 9.57 5.51 -3.08
C LEU A 67 8.19 5.42 -3.73
N SER A 68 7.25 6.20 -3.23
CA SER A 68 5.88 6.18 -3.76
C SER A 68 5.15 7.52 -3.53
N VAL A 69 3.87 7.54 -3.92
CA VAL A 69 2.96 8.67 -3.71
C VAL A 69 1.79 8.21 -2.85
N ALA A 70 1.34 9.05 -1.94
CA ALA A 70 0.16 8.81 -1.10
C ALA A 70 -0.63 10.09 -0.88
N GLY A 71 -1.90 9.97 -0.56
CA GLY A 71 -2.72 11.09 -0.12
C GLY A 71 -2.28 11.67 1.22
N LYS A 72 -2.63 12.93 1.47
CA LYS A 72 -2.57 13.53 2.81
C LYS A 72 -3.82 13.15 3.61
N ASP A 73 -4.00 11.85 3.82
CA ASP A 73 -5.18 11.26 4.42
C ASP A 73 -4.83 10.17 5.45
N GLU A 74 -5.83 9.67 6.16
CA GLU A 74 -5.69 8.65 7.21
C GLU A 74 -5.07 7.35 6.68
N ALA A 75 -5.42 6.94 5.47
CA ALA A 75 -4.89 5.72 4.86
C ALA A 75 -3.40 5.84 4.52
N GLY A 76 -2.96 7.01 4.05
CA GLY A 76 -1.54 7.31 3.84
C GLY A 76 -0.75 7.32 5.14
N ASP A 77 -1.33 7.82 6.23
CA ASP A 77 -0.70 7.81 7.56
C ASP A 77 -0.62 6.39 8.12
N SER A 78 -1.67 5.59 7.92
CA SER A 78 -1.67 4.17 8.28
C SER A 78 -0.58 3.39 7.54
N LEU A 79 -0.43 3.60 6.22
CA LEU A 79 0.63 2.97 5.43
C LEU A 79 2.03 3.35 5.93
N ALA A 80 2.28 4.64 6.18
CA ALA A 80 3.57 5.11 6.68
C ALA A 80 3.92 4.45 8.02
N ARG A 81 2.96 4.35 8.94
CA ARG A 81 3.11 3.71 10.24
C ARG A 81 3.38 2.20 10.13
N LEU A 82 2.62 1.50 9.27
CA LEU A 82 2.78 0.06 9.05
C LEU A 82 4.17 -0.26 8.49
N LEU A 83 4.63 0.51 7.52
CA LEU A 83 5.93 0.31 6.87
C LEU A 83 7.12 0.66 7.78
N HIS A 84 6.97 1.67 8.65
CA HIS A 84 8.00 2.01 9.63
C HIS A 84 8.32 0.83 10.56
N ASN A 85 7.32 0.03 10.91
CA ASN A 85 7.49 -1.16 11.76
C ASN A 85 8.15 -2.35 11.05
N GLU A 86 8.30 -2.30 9.73
CA GLU A 86 8.84 -3.39 8.90
C GLU A 86 10.29 -3.14 8.43
N ASN A 87 11.00 -2.19 9.04
CA ASN A 87 12.38 -1.81 8.70
C ASN A 87 12.57 -1.37 7.23
N VAL A 88 11.56 -0.75 6.64
CA VAL A 88 11.62 -0.15 5.31
C VAL A 88 11.88 1.35 5.44
N ASN A 89 12.88 1.85 4.72
CA ASN A 89 13.08 3.30 4.59
C ASN A 89 12.03 3.86 3.61
N VAL A 90 11.10 4.67 4.11
CA VAL A 90 9.92 5.10 3.36
C VAL A 90 10.01 6.55 2.93
N VAL A 91 9.97 6.79 1.62
CA VAL A 91 9.87 8.13 1.01
C VAL A 91 8.52 8.24 0.31
N LEU A 92 7.57 8.93 0.94
CA LEU A 92 6.24 9.15 0.40
C LEU A 92 6.03 10.62 0.02
N HIS A 93 5.83 10.86 -1.27
CA HIS A 93 5.34 12.14 -1.74
C HIS A 93 3.86 12.27 -1.44
N ARG A 94 3.49 13.24 -0.61
CA ARG A 94 2.13 13.41 -0.09
C ARG A 94 1.40 14.49 -0.89
N ASP A 95 0.30 14.09 -1.54
CA ASP A 95 -0.54 14.99 -2.34
C ASP A 95 -1.92 15.15 -1.66
N ALA A 96 -2.35 16.41 -1.46
CA ALA A 96 -3.65 16.70 -0.85
C ALA A 96 -4.83 16.44 -1.80
N GLY A 97 -4.59 16.43 -3.11
CA GLY A 97 -5.60 16.11 -4.13
C GLY A 97 -5.73 14.61 -4.41
N LEU A 98 -4.87 13.79 -3.81
CA LEU A 98 -4.86 12.35 -3.99
C LEU A 98 -5.56 11.67 -2.81
N ASN A 99 -6.46 10.73 -3.10
CA ASN A 99 -6.89 9.75 -2.11
C ASN A 99 -5.94 8.55 -2.18
N THR A 100 -5.35 8.19 -1.06
CA THR A 100 -4.54 6.96 -0.98
C THR A 100 -5.39 5.77 -1.39
N THR A 101 -4.86 4.94 -2.29
CA THR A 101 -5.58 3.76 -2.76
C THR A 101 -5.89 2.81 -1.60
N ILE A 102 -7.17 2.51 -1.40
CA ILE A 102 -7.64 1.54 -0.41
C ILE A 102 -8.37 0.42 -1.12
N LYS A 103 -8.06 -0.81 -0.77
CA LYS A 103 -8.84 -2.00 -1.13
C LYS A 103 -9.49 -2.55 0.13
N LEU A 104 -10.74 -2.13 0.37
CA LEU A 104 -11.52 -2.58 1.52
C LEU A 104 -12.24 -3.87 1.18
N ARG A 105 -11.98 -4.92 1.96
CA ARG A 105 -12.66 -6.22 1.85
C ARG A 105 -13.55 -6.42 3.05
N VAL A 106 -14.81 -6.70 2.79
CA VAL A 106 -15.80 -7.06 3.81
C VAL A 106 -15.90 -8.57 3.87
N ILE A 107 -15.57 -9.14 5.02
CA ILE A 107 -15.52 -10.58 5.27
C ILE A 107 -16.62 -10.95 6.25
N GLY A 108 -17.52 -11.82 5.83
CA GLY A 108 -18.57 -12.40 6.68
C GLY A 108 -18.62 -13.91 6.54
N ARG A 109 -18.84 -14.63 7.63
CA ARG A 109 -18.89 -16.12 7.63
C ARG A 109 -17.72 -16.78 6.91
N GLN A 110 -16.49 -16.23 7.07
CA GLN A 110 -15.25 -16.69 6.44
C GLN A 110 -15.20 -16.54 4.90
N GLN A 111 -16.10 -15.76 4.33
CA GLN A 111 -16.14 -15.47 2.90
C GLN A 111 -16.05 -13.95 2.66
N GLN A 112 -15.40 -13.58 1.56
CA GLN A 112 -15.43 -12.20 1.09
C GLN A 112 -16.80 -11.91 0.47
N LEU A 113 -17.54 -10.99 1.06
CA LEU A 113 -18.88 -10.59 0.61
C LEU A 113 -18.81 -9.45 -0.40
N LEU A 114 -17.88 -8.52 -0.21
CA LEU A 114 -17.76 -7.31 -1.01
C LEU A 114 -16.32 -6.82 -0.97
N ARG A 115 -15.89 -6.17 -2.08
CA ARG A 115 -14.70 -5.32 -2.10
C ARG A 115 -15.10 -3.91 -2.54
N ILE A 116 -14.60 -2.91 -1.83
CA ILE A 116 -14.77 -1.51 -2.15
C ILE A 116 -13.40 -0.92 -2.42
N ASP A 117 -13.20 -0.32 -3.59
CA ASP A 117 -11.94 0.28 -3.98
C ASP A 117 -12.09 1.81 -3.95
N PHE A 118 -11.18 2.48 -3.23
CA PHE A 118 -11.02 3.93 -3.23
C PHE A 118 -9.71 4.22 -3.96
N GLU A 119 -9.79 4.97 -5.05
CA GLU A 119 -8.61 5.27 -5.85
C GLU A 119 -8.77 6.56 -6.66
N THR A 120 -7.69 7.32 -6.75
CA THR A 120 -7.54 8.49 -7.63
C THR A 120 -6.13 8.47 -8.20
N SER A 121 -5.94 9.08 -9.36
CA SER A 121 -4.61 9.20 -9.96
C SER A 121 -3.84 10.37 -9.33
N PRO A 122 -2.51 10.26 -9.15
CA PRO A 122 -1.68 11.33 -8.65
C PRO A 122 -1.58 12.50 -9.65
N SER A 123 -1.31 13.70 -9.13
CA SER A 123 -1.07 14.88 -9.95
C SER A 123 0.28 14.79 -10.66
N HIS A 124 0.40 15.48 -11.80
CA HIS A 124 1.68 15.58 -12.53
C HIS A 124 2.79 16.22 -11.67
N GLU A 125 2.44 17.19 -10.86
CA GLU A 125 3.38 17.90 -9.98
C GLU A 125 4.02 16.97 -8.94
N VAL A 126 3.23 16.11 -8.28
CA VAL A 126 3.75 15.16 -7.30
C VAL A 126 4.62 14.09 -7.96
N LEU A 127 4.30 13.70 -9.20
CA LEU A 127 5.11 12.75 -9.96
C LEU A 127 6.47 13.32 -10.35
N LEU A 128 6.55 14.60 -10.73
CA LEU A 128 7.82 15.28 -10.99
C LEU A 128 8.70 15.35 -9.73
N SER A 129 8.11 15.66 -8.58
CA SER A 129 8.83 15.65 -7.30
C SER A 129 9.38 14.27 -6.95
N LYS A 130 8.57 13.23 -7.18
CA LYS A 130 8.97 11.84 -6.99
C LYS A 130 10.11 11.43 -7.93
N LEU A 131 10.07 11.86 -9.20
CA LEU A 131 11.12 11.56 -10.19
C LEU A 131 12.48 12.13 -9.76
N ALA A 132 12.51 13.36 -9.24
CA ALA A 132 13.73 13.98 -8.74
C ALA A 132 14.36 13.19 -7.57
N ASP A 133 13.55 12.61 -6.70
CA ASP A 133 14.07 11.76 -5.63
C ASP A 133 14.44 10.36 -6.13
N PHE A 134 13.74 9.82 -7.12
CA PHE A 134 14.14 8.58 -7.78
C PHE A 134 15.56 8.67 -8.37
N GLU A 135 15.88 9.74 -9.10
CA GLU A 135 17.20 9.97 -9.67
C GLU A 135 18.32 9.97 -8.61
N LYS A 136 18.06 10.58 -7.46
CA LYS A 136 19.01 10.60 -6.33
C LYS A 136 19.17 9.22 -5.70
N MET A 137 18.05 8.54 -5.42
CA MET A 137 18.06 7.24 -4.75
C MET A 137 18.60 6.11 -5.61
N LEU A 138 18.53 6.27 -6.95
CA LEU A 138 19.04 5.30 -7.91
C LEU A 138 20.56 5.11 -7.78
N ALA A 139 21.31 6.17 -7.45
CA ALA A 139 22.75 6.11 -7.29
C ALA A 139 23.21 5.19 -6.14
N ASP A 140 22.35 5.00 -5.14
CA ASP A 140 22.64 4.19 -3.96
C ASP A 140 22.02 2.79 -4.02
N ALA A 141 21.24 2.47 -5.06
CA ALA A 141 20.56 1.19 -5.19
C ALA A 141 21.40 0.18 -6.00
N ASP A 142 21.45 -1.05 -5.51
CA ASP A 142 22.04 -2.18 -6.25
C ASP A 142 20.96 -2.88 -7.12
N VAL A 143 19.69 -2.81 -6.69
CA VAL A 143 18.54 -3.39 -7.38
C VAL A 143 17.37 -2.42 -7.33
N VAL A 144 16.69 -2.24 -8.47
CA VAL A 144 15.43 -1.47 -8.55
C VAL A 144 14.28 -2.39 -8.91
N ILE A 145 13.20 -2.32 -8.14
CA ILE A 145 11.94 -3.03 -8.41
C ILE A 145 10.87 -1.99 -8.75
N LEU A 146 10.37 -2.03 -9.99
CA LEU A 146 9.24 -1.22 -10.43
C LEU A 146 7.95 -2.03 -10.25
N SER A 147 7.07 -1.57 -9.38
CA SER A 147 5.85 -2.28 -9.01
C SER A 147 4.61 -1.50 -9.46
N ASP A 148 4.17 -1.80 -10.68
CA ASP A 148 3.06 -1.12 -11.37
C ASP A 148 1.75 -1.89 -11.18
N TYR A 149 0.75 -1.21 -10.61
CA TYR A 149 -0.63 -1.68 -10.45
C TYR A 149 -1.63 -0.82 -11.25
N GLY A 150 -1.14 0.01 -12.16
CA GLY A 150 -1.96 0.87 -12.99
C GLY A 150 -2.68 1.98 -12.21
N LYS A 151 -2.07 2.48 -11.13
CA LYS A 151 -2.62 3.59 -10.31
C LYS A 151 -1.98 4.94 -10.64
N GLY A 152 -1.11 4.96 -11.66
CA GLY A 152 -0.48 6.18 -12.16
C GLY A 152 0.78 6.60 -11.41
N GLY A 153 1.27 5.80 -10.50
CA GLY A 153 2.49 6.12 -9.74
C GLY A 153 3.79 5.95 -10.54
N LEU A 154 3.75 5.27 -11.70
CA LEU A 154 4.91 5.03 -12.58
C LEU A 154 4.76 5.67 -13.98
N THR A 155 3.74 6.46 -14.22
CA THR A 155 3.48 7.14 -15.51
C THR A 155 3.76 8.62 -15.45
#